data_04276f84d7a2407806555d1ee4004d34
#
_entry.id   04276f84d7a2407806555d1ee4004d34
#
_cell.length_a   1.000
_cell.length_b   1.000
_cell.length_c   1.000
_cell.angle_alpha   90.00
_cell.angle_beta   90.00
_cell.angle_gamma   90.00
#
_symmetry.space_group_name_H-M   'P 1'
#
loop_
_entity.id
_entity.type
_entity.pdbx_description
1 polymer ?
#
loop_
_entity_poly.entity_id
_entity_poly.type
_entity_poly.pdbx_seq_one_letter_code
_entity_poly.pdbx_strand_id
1 'polypeptide(L)'
;NAGRKGSPTISLKAGQSVVLAEARGTSGTVRRIWMTIFDANTAKQGRLCCGERLLRSVRIDMYWDSARTPAVSAPVGDFFGLGLARMVPFESALFSSPEGRSLVSVVPMPFRRGMRIVLTNEGDVDLPSIYYDVDYTIGDRHPPSTGYFHAYWHRERPTQPRRDYEILPRVTGHGRYLGANVGVIADKARWLGTWWGEGEVKVFLDGDSALPTLSGTGTEDYIGTAWGEGRFAHLNQGSPVSDEAAGRFAFYRYHVVDPVYFA
;
A
#
# COMPACT_ATOMS: atom_id res chain seq x y z
N ASN A 1 33.01 -4.52 2.60
CA ASN A 1 32.39 -3.40 3.32
C ASN A 1 32.78 -3.33 4.80
N ALA A 2 33.63 -4.26 5.30
CA ALA A 2 34.07 -4.33 6.71
C ALA A 2 32.91 -4.12 7.72
N GLY A 3 31.74 -4.68 7.45
CA GLY A 3 30.55 -4.58 8.29
C GLY A 3 29.83 -3.23 8.27
N ARG A 4 30.14 -2.35 7.31
CA ARG A 4 29.51 -1.03 7.18
C ARG A 4 28.66 -0.93 5.91
N LYS A 5 27.56 -0.22 5.96
CA LYS A 5 26.81 0.19 4.78
C LYS A 5 27.70 1.11 3.93
N GLY A 6 27.97 0.74 2.70
CA GLY A 6 28.92 1.46 1.84
C GLY A 6 28.47 2.86 1.45
N SER A 7 27.16 3.09 1.34
CA SER A 7 26.56 4.41 1.09
C SER A 7 25.34 4.58 1.99
N PRO A 8 25.19 5.70 2.71
CA PRO A 8 24.04 5.95 3.58
C PRO A 8 22.75 6.23 2.78
N THR A 9 22.88 6.66 1.54
CA THR A 9 21.77 7.11 0.68
C THR A 9 22.08 6.84 -0.78
N ILE A 10 21.06 6.80 -1.60
CA ILE A 10 21.15 6.80 -3.07
C ILE A 10 20.43 8.03 -3.63
N SER A 11 20.81 8.45 -4.83
CA SER A 11 20.06 9.41 -5.63
C SER A 11 19.35 8.70 -6.77
N LEU A 12 18.23 9.26 -7.25
CA LEU A 12 17.46 8.71 -8.35
C LEU A 12 16.96 9.85 -9.24
N LYS A 13 17.50 9.92 -10.46
CA LYS A 13 17.12 10.96 -11.41
C LYS A 13 15.69 10.76 -11.95
N ALA A 14 15.10 11.84 -12.42
CA ALA A 14 13.83 11.80 -13.14
C ALA A 14 13.88 10.79 -14.29
N GLY A 15 12.85 9.96 -14.42
CA GLY A 15 12.72 8.91 -15.42
C GLY A 15 13.60 7.67 -15.21
N GLN A 16 14.40 7.60 -14.15
CA GLN A 16 15.29 6.46 -13.90
C GLN A 16 14.74 5.47 -12.88
N SER A 17 15.29 4.25 -12.93
CA SER A 17 15.00 3.17 -12.00
C SER A 17 16.27 2.70 -11.30
N VAL A 18 16.13 2.18 -10.08
CA VAL A 18 17.19 1.59 -9.30
C VAL A 18 16.69 0.30 -8.63
N VAL A 19 17.56 -0.71 -8.58
CA VAL A 19 17.30 -1.94 -7.84
C VAL A 19 17.66 -1.70 -6.37
N LEU A 20 16.68 -1.80 -5.48
CA LEU A 20 16.87 -1.65 -4.03
C LEU A 20 17.41 -2.93 -3.40
N ALA A 21 16.89 -4.08 -3.82
CA ALA A 21 17.32 -5.40 -3.36
C ALA A 21 17.10 -6.45 -4.43
N GLU A 22 18.00 -7.44 -4.48
CA GLU A 22 17.91 -8.58 -5.37
C GLU A 22 18.51 -9.82 -4.71
N ALA A 23 17.84 -10.96 -4.87
CA ALA A 23 18.36 -12.29 -4.55
C ALA A 23 18.13 -13.20 -5.76
N ARG A 24 19.11 -14.03 -6.09
CA ARG A 24 19.06 -14.95 -7.24
C ARG A 24 19.48 -16.35 -6.84
N GLY A 25 18.79 -17.37 -7.40
CA GLY A 25 19.13 -18.77 -7.20
C GLY A 25 18.91 -19.27 -5.76
N THR A 26 18.13 -18.57 -4.96
CA THR A 26 17.84 -18.93 -3.57
C THR A 26 16.38 -18.60 -3.22
N SER A 27 15.85 -19.33 -2.25
CA SER A 27 14.58 -19.02 -1.59
C SER A 27 14.80 -18.03 -0.45
N GLY A 28 13.73 -17.44 0.04
CA GLY A 28 13.78 -16.55 1.19
C GLY A 28 12.46 -15.82 1.43
N THR A 29 12.50 -14.84 2.31
CA THR A 29 11.35 -14.00 2.64
C THR A 29 11.81 -12.57 2.89
N VAL A 30 11.24 -11.59 2.18
CA VAL A 30 11.37 -10.19 2.58
C VAL A 30 10.60 -10.01 3.87
N ARG A 31 11.24 -9.47 4.90
CA ARG A 31 10.69 -9.34 6.26
C ARG A 31 10.28 -7.93 6.59
N ARG A 32 11.06 -6.97 6.11
CA ARG A 32 10.82 -5.55 6.40
C ARG A 32 11.36 -4.71 5.24
N ILE A 33 10.63 -3.67 4.90
CA ILE A 33 11.11 -2.58 4.05
C ILE A 33 10.92 -1.28 4.84
N TRP A 34 12.00 -0.53 5.03
CA TRP A 34 11.95 0.80 5.58
C TRP A 34 12.47 1.79 4.54
N MET A 35 11.85 2.96 4.46
CA MET A 35 12.25 3.98 3.50
C MET A 35 11.91 5.39 3.99
N THR A 36 12.75 6.36 3.62
CA THR A 36 12.39 7.78 3.61
C THR A 36 13.05 8.47 2.41
N ILE A 37 12.36 9.43 1.82
CA ILE A 37 12.80 10.13 0.62
C ILE A 37 12.87 11.62 0.93
N PHE A 38 14.03 12.24 0.75
CA PHE A 38 14.14 13.67 0.91
C PHE A 38 13.39 14.41 -0.21
N ASP A 39 12.58 15.36 0.19
CA ASP A 39 11.79 16.18 -0.73
C ASP A 39 12.15 17.66 -0.52
N ALA A 40 12.87 18.22 -1.48
CA ALA A 40 13.32 19.60 -1.43
C ALA A 40 12.17 20.63 -1.41
N ASN A 41 11.01 20.27 -1.94
CA ASN A 41 9.84 21.16 -1.94
C ASN A 41 9.18 21.23 -0.55
N THR A 42 9.02 20.07 0.11
CA THR A 42 8.48 20.04 1.47
C THR A 42 9.49 20.52 2.50
N ALA A 43 10.80 20.38 2.25
CA ALA A 43 11.87 20.88 3.12
C ALA A 43 11.80 22.41 3.27
N LYS A 44 11.46 23.14 2.21
CA LYS A 44 11.22 24.59 2.26
C LYS A 44 10.05 24.98 3.18
N GLN A 45 9.17 24.04 3.47
CA GLN A 45 8.01 24.18 4.36
C GLN A 45 8.26 23.60 5.77
N GLY A 46 9.53 23.30 6.10
CA GLY A 46 9.92 22.70 7.39
C GLY A 46 9.66 21.19 7.48
N ARG A 47 9.36 20.51 6.38
CA ARG A 47 9.11 19.06 6.33
C ARG A 47 10.15 18.39 5.44
N LEU A 48 10.99 17.54 5.98
CA LEU A 48 12.09 16.89 5.25
C LEU A 48 11.64 15.78 4.32
N CYS A 49 10.51 15.13 4.57
CA CYS A 49 9.98 14.02 3.78
C CYS A 49 8.64 14.39 3.14
N CYS A 50 8.51 14.04 2.07
CA CYS A 50 7.69 13.26 1.16
C CYS A 50 6.34 13.97 0.96
N GLY A 51 6.26 14.89 -0.01
CA GLY A 51 4.99 15.49 -0.44
C GLY A 51 4.12 14.51 -1.22
N GLU A 52 2.83 14.79 -1.29
CA GLU A 52 1.84 13.97 -2.00
C GLU A 52 2.23 13.71 -3.47
N ARG A 53 2.79 14.73 -4.14
CA ARG A 53 3.24 14.59 -5.53
C ARG A 53 4.38 13.57 -5.65
N LEU A 54 5.41 13.67 -4.80
CA LEU A 54 6.54 12.75 -4.81
C LEU A 54 6.09 11.32 -4.54
N LEU A 55 5.28 11.12 -3.49
CA LEU A 55 4.78 9.79 -3.10
C LEU A 55 3.92 9.13 -4.19
N ARG A 56 3.32 9.92 -5.10
CA ARG A 56 2.55 9.44 -6.25
C ARG A 56 3.38 9.25 -7.51
N SER A 57 4.49 9.95 -7.65
CA SER A 57 5.36 9.88 -8.83
C SER A 57 6.52 8.90 -8.69
N VAL A 58 6.71 8.32 -7.52
CA VAL A 58 7.71 7.27 -7.31
C VAL A 58 6.98 5.94 -7.24
N ARG A 59 7.32 5.01 -8.15
CA ARG A 59 6.71 3.68 -8.23
C ARG A 59 7.65 2.63 -7.64
N ILE A 60 7.08 1.68 -6.88
CA ILE A 60 7.75 0.47 -6.43
C ILE A 60 7.23 -0.73 -7.20
N ASP A 61 8.15 -1.53 -7.75
CA ASP A 61 7.84 -2.78 -8.44
C ASP A 61 8.54 -3.93 -7.72
N MET A 62 7.83 -5.06 -7.53
CA MET A 62 8.40 -6.26 -6.93
C MET A 62 8.15 -7.47 -7.81
N TYR A 63 9.19 -8.28 -7.98
CA TYR A 63 9.20 -9.46 -8.82
C TYR A 63 9.63 -10.68 -8.01
N TRP A 64 8.89 -11.78 -8.14
CA TRP A 64 9.20 -13.05 -7.53
C TRP A 64 9.61 -14.08 -8.58
N ASP A 65 10.64 -14.88 -8.27
CA ASP A 65 11.05 -16.06 -9.03
C ASP A 65 11.29 -15.83 -10.52
N SER A 66 11.90 -14.70 -10.87
CA SER A 66 12.21 -14.31 -12.26
C SER A 66 10.98 -14.03 -13.13
N ALA A 67 9.82 -13.72 -12.53
CA ALA A 67 8.65 -13.27 -13.27
C ALA A 67 9.00 -12.02 -14.10
N ARG A 68 8.44 -11.93 -15.32
CA ARG A 68 8.65 -10.77 -16.21
C ARG A 68 7.74 -9.60 -15.84
N THR A 69 6.55 -9.89 -15.31
CA THR A 69 5.60 -8.90 -14.83
C THR A 69 5.72 -8.76 -13.32
N PRO A 70 5.65 -7.55 -12.77
CA PRO A 70 5.70 -7.36 -11.33
C PRO A 70 4.45 -7.92 -10.65
N ALA A 71 4.62 -8.55 -9.51
CA ALA A 71 3.54 -8.95 -8.61
C ALA A 71 3.03 -7.77 -7.78
N VAL A 72 3.84 -6.75 -7.63
CA VAL A 72 3.51 -5.46 -7.01
C VAL A 72 3.96 -4.37 -7.97
N SER A 73 3.06 -3.45 -8.30
CA SER A 73 3.37 -2.21 -9.02
C SER A 73 2.44 -1.13 -8.52
N ALA A 74 2.97 -0.20 -7.73
CA ALA A 74 2.16 0.83 -7.09
C ALA A 74 2.98 2.10 -6.81
N PRO A 75 2.33 3.27 -6.70
CA PRO A 75 2.97 4.44 -6.14
C PRO A 75 3.47 4.16 -4.73
N VAL A 76 4.65 4.67 -4.40
CA VAL A 76 5.31 4.32 -3.14
C VAL A 76 4.49 4.68 -1.91
N GLY A 77 3.80 5.82 -1.91
CA GLY A 77 2.94 6.19 -0.80
C GLY A 77 1.77 5.22 -0.59
N ASP A 78 1.13 4.83 -1.69
CA ASP A 78 -0.01 3.90 -1.64
C ASP A 78 0.44 2.50 -1.22
N PHE A 79 1.58 2.02 -1.71
CA PHE A 79 2.14 0.73 -1.28
C PHE A 79 2.35 0.67 0.24
N PHE A 80 2.85 1.74 0.84
CA PHE A 80 3.08 1.80 2.30
C PHE A 80 1.84 2.20 3.11
N GLY A 81 0.65 2.15 2.52
CA GLY A 81 -0.60 2.38 3.24
C GLY A 81 -0.97 3.84 3.46
N LEU A 82 -0.29 4.78 2.79
CA LEU A 82 -0.64 6.19 2.85
C LEU A 82 -1.71 6.54 1.82
N GLY A 83 -2.96 6.36 2.19
CA GLY A 83 -4.09 6.77 1.36
C GLY A 83 -3.99 8.24 0.96
N LEU A 84 -4.33 8.54 -0.30
CA LEU A 84 -4.16 9.86 -0.92
C LEU A 84 -2.69 10.32 -1.00
N ALA A 85 -1.72 9.43 -0.78
CA ALA A 85 -0.29 9.77 -0.64
C ALA A 85 -0.03 10.84 0.45
N ARG A 86 -0.90 10.95 1.44
CA ARG A 86 -0.78 11.94 2.51
C ARG A 86 0.05 11.40 3.65
N MET A 87 1.23 11.98 3.86
CA MET A 87 2.11 11.60 4.95
C MET A 87 1.52 12.00 6.29
N VAL A 88 1.11 11.01 7.07
CA VAL A 88 0.58 11.14 8.43
C VAL A 88 1.09 10.03 9.32
N PRO A 89 1.22 10.23 10.63
CA PRO A 89 1.54 9.16 11.56
C PRO A 89 0.41 8.12 11.60
N PHE A 90 0.78 6.85 11.48
CA PHE A 90 -0.10 5.70 11.76
C PHE A 90 0.72 4.45 12.03
N GLU A 91 0.12 3.49 12.71
CA GLU A 91 0.69 2.17 12.97
C GLU A 91 -0.38 1.10 12.71
N SER A 92 0.03 0.01 12.07
CA SER A 92 -0.82 -1.15 11.82
C SER A 92 -0.02 -2.44 11.83
N ALA A 93 -0.70 -3.58 11.66
CA ALA A 93 -0.09 -4.90 11.61
C ALA A 93 0.82 -5.12 10.40
N LEU A 94 0.64 -4.40 9.30
CA LEU A 94 1.33 -4.63 8.03
C LEU A 94 2.19 -3.44 7.58
N PHE A 95 1.72 -2.23 7.85
CA PHE A 95 2.37 -0.99 7.42
C PHE A 95 2.35 0.05 8.53
N SER A 96 3.32 0.95 8.51
CA SER A 96 3.33 2.08 9.43
C SER A 96 4.11 3.27 8.90
N SER A 97 3.82 4.42 9.45
CA SER A 97 4.59 5.65 9.35
C SER A 97 4.65 6.27 10.75
N PRO A 98 5.50 5.78 11.65
CA PRO A 98 5.43 6.08 13.11
C PRO A 98 5.42 7.55 13.45
N GLU A 99 6.20 8.35 12.71
CA GLU A 99 6.35 9.79 12.93
C GLU A 99 5.75 10.65 11.80
N GLY A 100 5.13 10.01 10.78
CA GLY A 100 4.72 10.71 9.57
C GLY A 100 5.91 11.21 8.72
N ARG A 101 7.08 10.53 8.78
CA ARG A 101 8.31 10.89 8.06
C ARG A 101 9.01 9.71 7.43
N SER A 102 8.62 8.49 7.77
CA SER A 102 9.17 7.25 7.24
C SER A 102 8.05 6.32 6.77
N LEU A 103 8.43 5.37 5.95
CA LEU A 103 7.56 4.37 5.34
C LEU A 103 8.05 3.01 5.79
N VAL A 104 7.19 2.19 6.37
CA VAL A 104 7.54 0.86 6.87
C VAL A 104 6.54 -0.17 6.36
N SER A 105 7.02 -1.28 5.84
CA SER A 105 6.26 -2.49 5.58
C SER A 105 6.88 -3.65 6.34
N VAL A 106 6.05 -4.41 7.06
CA VAL A 106 6.44 -5.66 7.72
C VAL A 106 5.67 -6.86 7.16
N VAL A 107 5.08 -6.69 5.98
CA VAL A 107 4.43 -7.78 5.25
C VAL A 107 5.47 -8.85 4.90
N PRO A 108 5.29 -10.12 5.33
CA PRO A 108 6.16 -11.20 4.89
C PRO A 108 5.93 -11.50 3.40
N MET A 109 6.99 -11.46 2.58
CA MET A 109 6.88 -11.70 1.14
C MET A 109 7.82 -12.86 0.75
N PRO A 110 7.29 -14.10 0.72
CA PRO A 110 8.07 -15.28 0.35
C PRO A 110 8.48 -15.30 -1.12
N PHE A 111 9.64 -15.88 -1.40
CA PHE A 111 10.11 -16.22 -2.75
C PHE A 111 10.86 -17.57 -2.74
N ARG A 112 10.83 -18.30 -3.86
CA ARG A 112 11.41 -19.66 -3.93
C ARG A 112 12.72 -19.74 -4.69
N ARG A 113 12.94 -18.87 -5.68
CA ARG A 113 14.13 -18.90 -6.56
C ARG A 113 14.83 -17.56 -6.66
N GLY A 114 14.18 -16.48 -6.20
CA GLY A 114 14.75 -15.15 -6.21
C GLY A 114 13.70 -14.07 -6.06
N MET A 115 14.18 -12.86 -5.80
CA MET A 115 13.33 -11.66 -5.74
C MET A 115 14.09 -10.47 -6.31
N ARG A 116 13.36 -9.47 -6.77
CA ARG A 116 13.89 -8.16 -7.16
C ARG A 116 12.91 -7.07 -6.81
N ILE A 117 13.39 -6.05 -6.11
CA ILE A 117 12.62 -4.85 -5.73
C ILE A 117 13.24 -3.66 -6.43
N VAL A 118 12.43 -2.92 -7.18
CA VAL A 118 12.87 -1.80 -8.02
C VAL A 118 12.09 -0.55 -7.63
N LEU A 119 12.77 0.58 -7.57
CA LEU A 119 12.16 1.89 -7.41
C LEU A 119 12.35 2.68 -8.70
N THR A 120 11.29 3.30 -9.20
CA THR A 120 11.31 4.12 -10.42
C THR A 120 10.80 5.51 -10.08
N ASN A 121 11.57 6.53 -10.45
CA ASN A 121 11.14 7.91 -10.38
C ASN A 121 10.42 8.29 -11.68
N GLU A 122 9.10 8.27 -11.68
CA GLU A 122 8.26 8.69 -12.82
C GLU A 122 7.97 10.20 -12.81
N GLY A 123 8.51 10.91 -11.81
CA GLY A 123 8.40 12.35 -11.70
C GLY A 123 9.38 13.10 -12.60
N ASP A 124 9.28 14.40 -12.57
CA ASP A 124 10.06 15.35 -13.37
C ASP A 124 11.21 16.02 -12.56
N VAL A 125 11.39 15.61 -11.30
CA VAL A 125 12.40 16.16 -10.38
C VAL A 125 13.32 15.05 -9.89
N ASP A 126 14.62 15.33 -9.88
CA ASP A 126 15.62 14.42 -9.31
C ASP A 126 15.42 14.26 -7.79
N LEU A 127 15.57 13.04 -7.31
CA LEU A 127 15.54 12.69 -5.89
C LEU A 127 16.99 12.61 -5.39
N PRO A 128 17.48 13.60 -4.65
CA PRO A 128 18.89 13.65 -4.25
C PRO A 128 19.23 12.63 -3.17
N SER A 129 18.27 12.25 -2.34
CA SER A 129 18.52 11.35 -1.22
C SER A 129 17.32 10.45 -0.93
N ILE A 130 17.54 9.15 -1.08
CA ILE A 130 16.64 8.08 -0.67
C ILE A 130 17.39 7.23 0.34
N TYR A 131 16.85 7.12 1.54
CA TYR A 131 17.35 6.25 2.60
C TYR A 131 16.42 5.04 2.69
N TYR A 132 16.99 3.83 2.71
CA TYR A 132 16.19 2.62 2.77
C TYR A 132 16.94 1.44 3.36
N ASP A 133 16.20 0.49 3.91
CA ASP A 133 16.64 -0.85 4.25
C ASP A 133 15.62 -1.87 3.73
N VAL A 134 16.12 -2.99 3.22
CA VAL A 134 15.32 -4.16 2.87
C VAL A 134 15.91 -5.35 3.62
N ASP A 135 15.19 -5.79 4.64
CA ASP A 135 15.58 -6.94 5.46
C ASP A 135 14.92 -8.20 4.89
N TYR A 136 15.72 -9.20 4.56
CA TYR A 136 15.23 -10.47 4.06
C TYR A 136 16.09 -11.64 4.51
N THR A 137 15.46 -12.80 4.63
CA THR A 137 16.15 -14.09 4.87
C THR A 137 16.40 -14.79 3.55
N ILE A 138 17.40 -15.65 3.53
CA ILE A 138 17.70 -16.54 2.40
C ILE A 138 17.75 -18.00 2.87
N GLY A 139 17.46 -18.94 1.97
CA GLY A 139 17.44 -20.36 2.28
C GLY A 139 16.17 -20.82 3.03
N ASP A 140 15.15 -19.99 3.12
CA ASP A 140 13.88 -20.35 3.78
C ASP A 140 13.23 -21.55 3.05
N ARG A 141 12.71 -22.51 3.82
CA ARG A 141 11.89 -23.60 3.29
C ARG A 141 10.42 -23.21 3.35
N HIS A 142 9.80 -23.06 2.19
CA HIS A 142 8.38 -22.75 2.08
C HIS A 142 7.56 -23.99 1.75
N PRO A 143 6.49 -24.30 2.51
CA PRO A 143 5.49 -25.29 2.09
C PRO A 143 4.96 -24.98 0.67
N PRO A 144 4.53 -25.99 -0.09
CA PRO A 144 3.92 -25.77 -1.41
C PRO A 144 2.74 -24.82 -1.40
N SER A 145 1.97 -24.78 -0.32
CA SER A 145 0.81 -23.92 -0.10
C SER A 145 1.14 -22.45 0.21
N THR A 146 2.43 -22.12 0.43
CA THR A 146 2.83 -20.72 0.66
C THR A 146 2.64 -19.91 -0.62
N GLY A 147 1.77 -18.90 -0.58
CA GLY A 147 1.54 -17.98 -1.69
C GLY A 147 2.63 -16.92 -1.82
N TYR A 148 2.61 -16.20 -2.93
CA TYR A 148 3.42 -15.00 -3.12
C TYR A 148 2.60 -13.76 -2.77
N PHE A 149 3.27 -12.72 -2.32
CA PHE A 149 2.63 -11.45 -2.09
C PHE A 149 2.35 -10.73 -3.41
N HIS A 150 1.11 -10.27 -3.59
CA HIS A 150 0.67 -9.45 -4.70
C HIS A 150 0.00 -8.19 -4.17
N ALA A 151 0.12 -7.10 -4.89
CA ALA A 151 -0.63 -5.88 -4.62
C ALA A 151 -1.15 -5.29 -5.93
N TYR A 152 -2.41 -4.88 -5.89
CA TYR A 152 -3.09 -4.19 -6.97
C TYR A 152 -3.31 -2.73 -6.58
N TRP A 153 -3.03 -1.80 -7.48
CA TRP A 153 -3.31 -0.40 -7.30
C TRP A 153 -4.22 0.12 -8.40
N HIS A 154 -5.24 0.86 -8.01
CA HIS A 154 -6.23 1.39 -8.93
C HIS A 154 -6.76 2.74 -8.44
N ARG A 155 -7.22 3.59 -9.34
CA ARG A 155 -7.85 4.86 -9.03
C ARG A 155 -8.91 5.21 -10.07
N GLU A 156 -10.09 5.60 -9.60
CA GLU A 156 -11.11 6.25 -10.41
C GLU A 156 -11.25 7.72 -10.00
N ARG A 157 -11.47 8.58 -10.99
CA ARG A 157 -11.69 10.01 -10.73
C ARG A 157 -12.48 10.65 -11.87
N PRO A 158 -13.78 10.97 -11.68
CA PRO A 158 -14.62 10.55 -10.54
C PRO A 158 -15.00 9.08 -10.61
N THR A 159 -15.50 8.53 -9.50
CA THR A 159 -16.22 7.26 -9.50
C THR A 159 -17.55 7.41 -10.24
N GLN A 160 -18.07 6.33 -10.83
CA GLN A 160 -19.31 6.34 -11.58
C GLN A 160 -20.51 6.11 -10.65
N PRO A 161 -21.52 6.97 -10.66
CA PRO A 161 -22.75 6.73 -9.89
C PRO A 161 -23.40 5.39 -10.22
N ARG A 162 -23.90 4.70 -9.20
CA ARG A 162 -24.57 3.39 -9.31
C ARG A 162 -23.70 2.25 -9.85
N ARG A 163 -22.40 2.42 -9.78
CA ARG A 163 -21.43 1.38 -10.06
C ARG A 163 -20.49 1.25 -8.88
N ASP A 164 -20.28 0.01 -8.43
CA ASP A 164 -19.35 -0.28 -7.36
C ASP A 164 -17.92 0.13 -7.76
N TYR A 165 -17.19 0.71 -6.84
CA TYR A 165 -15.75 0.92 -6.99
C TYR A 165 -15.04 -0.40 -6.74
N GLU A 166 -14.33 -0.91 -7.73
CA GLU A 166 -13.62 -2.17 -7.64
C GLU A 166 -12.31 -2.00 -6.89
N ILE A 167 -12.26 -2.41 -5.61
CA ILE A 167 -11.05 -2.36 -4.78
C ILE A 167 -10.01 -3.37 -5.27
N LEU A 168 -10.45 -4.59 -5.57
CA LEU A 168 -9.63 -5.66 -6.13
C LEU A 168 -10.42 -6.33 -7.26
N PRO A 169 -9.86 -6.42 -8.48
CA PRO A 169 -10.52 -7.12 -9.59
C PRO A 169 -10.57 -8.61 -9.31
N ARG A 170 -11.36 -9.31 -10.11
CA ARG A 170 -11.43 -10.76 -10.04
C ARG A 170 -10.03 -11.37 -10.22
N VAL A 171 -9.62 -12.16 -9.25
CA VAL A 171 -8.40 -12.97 -9.29
C VAL A 171 -8.79 -14.46 -9.37
N THR A 172 -7.92 -15.29 -9.93
CA THR A 172 -8.11 -16.74 -10.01
C THR A 172 -6.94 -17.45 -9.35
N GLY A 173 -7.20 -18.57 -8.71
CA GLY A 173 -6.23 -19.36 -7.97
C GLY A 173 -6.56 -19.40 -6.49
N HIS A 174 -5.69 -20.02 -5.71
CA HIS A 174 -5.85 -20.11 -4.26
C HIS A 174 -5.06 -19.01 -3.56
N GLY A 175 -5.70 -18.35 -2.60
CA GLY A 175 -5.03 -17.28 -1.89
C GLY A 175 -5.77 -16.80 -0.66
N ARG A 176 -5.22 -15.71 -0.12
CA ARG A 176 -5.77 -15.00 1.01
C ARG A 176 -5.75 -13.51 0.70
N TYR A 177 -6.90 -12.88 0.76
CA TYR A 177 -6.99 -11.43 0.69
C TYR A 177 -6.50 -10.81 2.00
N LEU A 178 -5.47 -9.98 1.94
CA LEU A 178 -4.86 -9.37 3.13
C LEU A 178 -5.52 -8.06 3.52
N GLY A 179 -6.29 -7.44 2.64
CA GLY A 179 -6.97 -6.19 2.91
C GLY A 179 -6.67 -5.09 1.90
N ALA A 180 -7.10 -3.89 2.20
CA ALA A 180 -6.93 -2.72 1.35
C ALA A 180 -6.58 -1.46 2.15
N ASN A 181 -5.90 -0.54 1.44
CA ASN A 181 -5.80 0.87 1.79
C ASN A 181 -6.60 1.66 0.78
N VAL A 182 -7.50 2.50 1.20
CA VAL A 182 -8.38 3.27 0.32
C VAL A 182 -8.29 4.74 0.67
N GLY A 183 -8.07 5.56 -0.36
CA GLY A 183 -8.12 7.01 -0.24
C GLY A 183 -9.35 7.56 -0.95
N VAL A 184 -10.09 8.44 -0.30
CA VAL A 184 -11.32 9.04 -0.82
C VAL A 184 -11.19 10.55 -0.90
N ILE A 185 -11.53 11.11 -2.05
CA ILE A 185 -11.78 12.54 -2.23
C ILE A 185 -13.27 12.66 -2.50
N ALA A 186 -14.01 13.07 -1.49
CA ALA A 186 -15.45 13.14 -1.53
C ALA A 186 -15.92 14.41 -2.25
N ASP A 187 -16.92 14.27 -3.11
CA ASP A 187 -17.61 15.39 -3.72
C ASP A 187 -18.70 15.89 -2.77
N LYS A 188 -18.36 16.86 -1.93
CA LYS A 188 -19.22 17.41 -0.90
C LYS A 188 -20.55 17.96 -1.44
N ALA A 189 -20.60 18.41 -2.68
CA ALA A 189 -21.82 18.89 -3.30
C ALA A 189 -22.83 17.75 -3.57
N ARG A 190 -22.37 16.51 -3.63
CA ARG A 190 -23.19 15.35 -3.96
C ARG A 190 -23.64 14.53 -2.74
N TRP A 191 -22.97 14.65 -1.62
CA TRP A 191 -23.37 13.85 -0.44
C TRP A 191 -24.54 14.46 0.38
N LEU A 192 -25.10 15.61 -0.05
CA LEU A 192 -26.39 16.16 0.37
C LEU A 192 -26.63 16.21 1.90
N GLY A 193 -25.60 16.54 2.69
CA GLY A 193 -25.71 16.64 4.15
C GLY A 193 -25.61 15.31 4.91
N THR A 194 -25.44 14.18 4.21
CA THR A 194 -25.04 12.89 4.80
C THR A 194 -23.51 12.79 4.82
N TRP A 195 -22.97 11.61 4.83
CA TRP A 195 -21.55 11.40 4.65
C TRP A 195 -21.25 10.57 3.37
N TRP A 196 -20.00 10.43 2.97
CA TRP A 196 -19.63 9.81 1.68
C TRP A 196 -19.72 8.27 1.68
N GLY A 197 -19.76 7.63 2.85
CA GLY A 197 -19.53 6.20 3.02
C GLY A 197 -20.77 5.35 3.29
N GLU A 198 -21.93 5.69 2.74
CA GLU A 198 -23.16 4.89 2.86
C GLU A 198 -23.13 3.60 2.02
N GLY A 199 -22.21 3.50 1.05
CA GLY A 199 -22.09 2.30 0.23
C GLY A 199 -21.45 1.14 0.99
N GLU A 200 -22.07 -0.05 0.91
CA GLU A 200 -21.56 -1.27 1.52
C GLU A 200 -20.31 -1.78 0.81
N VAL A 201 -19.41 -2.43 1.55
CA VAL A 201 -18.30 -3.22 0.99
C VAL A 201 -18.79 -4.64 0.73
N LYS A 202 -18.52 -5.15 -0.48
CA LYS A 202 -18.93 -6.47 -0.97
C LYS A 202 -17.71 -7.31 -1.28
N VAL A 203 -17.71 -8.58 -0.85
CA VAL A 203 -16.67 -9.54 -1.18
C VAL A 203 -17.30 -10.75 -1.86
N PHE A 204 -17.00 -10.91 -3.14
CA PHE A 204 -17.42 -12.05 -3.96
C PHE A 204 -16.32 -13.11 -3.93
N LEU A 205 -16.65 -14.34 -3.56
CA LEU A 205 -15.70 -15.46 -3.41
C LEU A 205 -16.16 -16.68 -4.24
N ASP A 206 -15.20 -17.47 -4.66
CA ASP A 206 -15.36 -18.84 -5.14
C ASP A 206 -16.50 -19.07 -6.16
N GLY A 207 -16.63 -18.13 -7.09
CA GLY A 207 -17.63 -18.22 -8.15
C GLY A 207 -18.91 -17.44 -7.91
N ASP A 208 -19.00 -16.67 -6.86
CA ASP A 208 -20.08 -15.71 -6.66
C ASP A 208 -20.24 -14.79 -7.87
N SER A 209 -21.49 -14.50 -8.22
CA SER A 209 -21.79 -13.64 -9.39
C SER A 209 -22.87 -12.61 -9.12
N ALA A 210 -23.97 -13.00 -8.53
CA ALA A 210 -25.13 -12.14 -8.28
C ALA A 210 -25.15 -11.58 -6.85
N LEU A 211 -24.74 -12.39 -5.88
CA LEU A 211 -24.70 -12.03 -4.46
C LEU A 211 -23.30 -12.25 -3.90
N PRO A 212 -22.78 -11.35 -3.07
CA PRO A 212 -21.48 -11.52 -2.45
C PRO A 212 -21.58 -12.50 -1.27
N THR A 213 -20.50 -13.22 -1.00
CA THR A 213 -20.36 -14.03 0.22
C THR A 213 -20.35 -13.15 1.49
N LEU A 214 -19.69 -11.99 1.43
CA LEU A 214 -19.67 -11.05 2.54
C LEU A 214 -20.19 -9.69 2.06
N SER A 215 -21.05 -9.09 2.85
CA SER A 215 -21.58 -7.74 2.60
C SER A 215 -21.78 -7.02 3.93
N GLY A 216 -21.44 -5.74 3.95
CA GLY A 216 -21.73 -4.82 5.05
C GLY A 216 -23.02 -4.04 4.86
N THR A 217 -23.22 -3.02 5.67
CA THR A 217 -24.35 -2.08 5.57
C THR A 217 -23.90 -0.67 5.18
N GLY A 218 -22.61 -0.37 5.35
CA GLY A 218 -21.98 0.88 5.00
C GLY A 218 -20.46 0.70 4.91
N THR A 219 -19.74 1.75 4.59
CA THR A 219 -18.27 1.70 4.58
C THR A 219 -17.72 1.71 6.00
N GLU A 220 -18.42 2.34 6.96
CA GLU A 220 -17.97 2.42 8.35
C GLU A 220 -17.88 1.08 9.06
N ASP A 221 -18.81 0.15 8.84
CA ASP A 221 -18.75 -1.16 9.46
C ASP A 221 -17.57 -1.98 8.95
N TYR A 222 -17.20 -1.82 7.69
CA TYR A 222 -15.98 -2.41 7.16
C TYR A 222 -14.71 -1.77 7.75
N ILE A 223 -14.68 -0.46 7.89
CA ILE A 223 -13.55 0.27 8.51
C ILE A 223 -13.46 -0.02 10.02
N GLY A 224 -14.60 -0.32 10.68
CA GLY A 224 -14.72 -0.46 12.12
C GLY A 224 -14.98 0.86 12.83
N THR A 225 -15.66 1.80 12.16
CA THR A 225 -16.18 3.03 12.72
C THR A 225 -17.71 2.96 12.87
N ALA A 226 -18.35 4.01 13.36
CA ALA A 226 -19.80 4.15 13.44
C ALA A 226 -20.18 5.63 13.29
N TRP A 227 -21.30 5.87 12.61
CA TRP A 227 -21.85 7.21 12.40
C TRP A 227 -20.88 8.17 11.68
N GLY A 228 -20.10 7.63 10.75
CA GLY A 228 -19.08 8.35 9.99
C GLY A 228 -17.66 7.87 10.26
N GLU A 229 -16.66 8.69 9.95
CA GLU A 229 -15.25 8.36 10.02
C GLU A 229 -14.45 9.40 10.81
N GLY A 230 -13.99 9.03 11.99
CA GLY A 230 -13.03 9.81 12.77
C GLY A 230 -11.58 9.35 12.53
N ARG A 231 -10.61 10.13 13.01
CA ARG A 231 -9.19 9.77 12.87
C ARG A 231 -8.76 8.78 13.95
N PHE A 232 -8.24 7.64 13.55
CA PHE A 232 -7.65 6.63 14.44
C PHE A 232 -6.69 5.71 13.68
N ALA A 233 -5.90 4.92 14.41
CA ALA A 233 -5.08 3.84 13.87
C ALA A 233 -5.05 2.67 14.86
N HIS A 234 -5.49 1.51 14.42
CA HIS A 234 -5.40 0.23 15.14
C HIS A 234 -4.63 -0.78 14.31
N LEU A 235 -4.32 -1.96 14.89
CA LEU A 235 -3.52 -2.97 14.20
C LEU A 235 -4.11 -3.42 12.87
N ASN A 236 -5.42 -3.65 12.80
CA ASN A 236 -6.07 -4.27 11.64
C ASN A 236 -6.96 -3.32 10.85
N GLN A 237 -7.32 -2.18 11.41
CA GLN A 237 -8.13 -1.14 10.75
C GLN A 237 -7.78 0.23 11.28
N GLY A 238 -8.03 1.24 10.46
CA GLY A 238 -7.81 2.62 10.85
C GLY A 238 -8.18 3.62 9.78
N SER A 239 -8.34 4.84 10.21
CA SER A 239 -8.58 6.03 9.39
C SER A 239 -7.54 7.10 9.74
N PRO A 240 -6.33 7.00 9.18
CA PRO A 240 -5.28 7.96 9.49
C PRO A 240 -5.53 9.36 8.92
N VAL A 241 -6.40 9.48 7.93
CA VAL A 241 -6.82 10.76 7.35
C VAL A 241 -8.33 10.87 7.41
N SER A 242 -8.83 11.83 8.17
CA SER A 242 -10.23 12.24 8.22
C SER A 242 -10.26 13.76 8.24
N ASP A 243 -10.44 14.36 7.07
CA ASP A 243 -10.46 15.81 6.85
C ASP A 243 -11.80 16.17 6.19
N GLU A 244 -12.79 16.33 7.01
CA GLU A 244 -14.16 16.62 6.57
C GLU A 244 -14.25 17.97 5.86
N ALA A 245 -13.49 18.96 6.32
CA ALA A 245 -13.50 20.29 5.72
C ALA A 245 -12.97 20.25 4.27
N ALA A 246 -11.93 19.47 4.01
CA ALA A 246 -11.36 19.28 2.67
C ALA A 246 -12.04 18.13 1.88
N GLY A 247 -12.92 17.33 2.49
CA GLY A 247 -13.50 16.14 1.89
C GLY A 247 -12.48 15.07 1.55
N ARG A 248 -11.44 14.92 2.39
CA ARG A 248 -10.33 13.99 2.16
C ARG A 248 -10.26 12.96 3.27
N PHE A 249 -10.36 11.69 2.91
CA PHE A 249 -10.38 10.59 3.84
C PHE A 249 -9.45 9.47 3.36
N ALA A 250 -8.89 8.73 4.30
CA ALA A 250 -8.14 7.53 3.97
C ALA A 250 -8.28 6.52 5.09
N PHE A 251 -8.57 5.29 4.73
CA PHE A 251 -8.69 4.19 5.68
C PHE A 251 -7.93 2.95 5.22
N TYR A 252 -7.69 2.06 6.14
CA TYR A 252 -7.19 0.71 5.87
C TYR A 252 -8.00 -0.33 6.65
N ARG A 253 -8.10 -1.51 6.05
CA ARG A 253 -8.64 -2.72 6.68
C ARG A 253 -7.77 -3.90 6.28
N TYR A 254 -7.15 -4.55 7.27
CA TYR A 254 -6.29 -5.72 7.07
C TYR A 254 -6.92 -6.95 7.71
N HIS A 255 -7.14 -7.97 6.90
CA HIS A 255 -7.71 -9.26 7.31
C HIS A 255 -6.63 -10.20 7.86
N VAL A 256 -5.96 -9.77 8.95
CA VAL A 256 -4.92 -10.56 9.63
C VAL A 256 -5.55 -11.57 10.58
N VAL A 257 -6.53 -11.13 11.37
CA VAL A 257 -7.20 -11.93 12.40
C VAL A 257 -8.51 -12.57 11.91
N ASP A 258 -9.05 -12.06 10.84
CA ASP A 258 -10.28 -12.51 10.17
C ASP A 258 -9.99 -12.81 8.68
N PRO A 259 -9.23 -13.86 8.39
CA PRO A 259 -8.71 -14.12 7.05
C PRO A 259 -9.83 -14.41 6.05
N VAL A 260 -9.72 -13.79 4.87
CA VAL A 260 -10.60 -14.04 3.72
C VAL A 260 -9.82 -14.92 2.73
N TYR A 261 -10.18 -16.18 2.65
CA TYR A 261 -9.58 -17.14 1.71
C TYR A 261 -10.43 -17.25 0.45
N PHE A 262 -9.79 -17.59 -0.67
CA PHE A 262 -10.43 -17.87 -1.95
C PHE A 262 -9.71 -19.02 -2.66
N ALA A 263 -10.44 -19.75 -3.54
CA ALA A 263 -9.95 -20.94 -4.23
C ALA A 263 -10.36 -20.98 -5.75
#